data_1dec306ad299de8399c60176a7f58d76
#
_entry.id   1dec306ad299de8399c60176a7f58d76
#
_cell.length_a   1.000
_cell.length_b   1.000
_cell.length_c   1.000
_cell.angle_alpha   90.00
_cell.angle_beta   90.00
_cell.angle_gamma   90.00
#
_symmetry.space_group_name_H-M   'P 1'
#
loop_
_entity.id
_entity.type
_entity.pdbx_description
1 polymer ?
#
loop_
_entity_poly.entity_id
_entity_poly.type
_entity_poly.pdbx_seq_one_letter_code
_entity_poly.pdbx_strand_id
1 'polypeptide(L)'
;FALTAGTVIRCRPIAVLVMEDEGGIDWKILAVPVNRVCMRYSTWKSADDVPADELDQIRHFFEHYKDLEPGKWVKVKGWKTAKDAEELIMAGAKAYEEMDVKPKTA
;
A
#
# COMPACT_ATOMS: atom_id res chain seq x y z
N PHE A 1 -15.51 3.14 2.15
CA PHE A 1 -16.64 2.31 1.70
C PHE A 1 -16.23 0.84 1.57
N ALA A 2 -17.22 -0.03 1.70
CA ALA A 2 -16.96 -1.47 1.66
C ALA A 2 -17.09 -2.01 0.22
N LEU A 3 -16.25 -2.99 -0.12
CA LEU A 3 -16.25 -3.65 -1.41
C LEU A 3 -16.47 -5.15 -1.24
N THR A 4 -17.14 -5.77 -2.20
CA THR A 4 -17.28 -7.22 -2.25
C THR A 4 -15.91 -7.84 -2.60
N ALA A 5 -15.62 -9.00 -2.02
CA ALA A 5 -14.40 -9.73 -2.33
C ALA A 5 -14.28 -9.99 -3.84
N GLY A 6 -13.09 -9.79 -4.39
CA GLY A 6 -12.83 -9.95 -5.83
C GLY A 6 -13.13 -8.73 -6.68
N THR A 7 -13.64 -7.64 -6.09
CA THR A 7 -13.86 -6.39 -6.82
C THR A 7 -12.54 -5.79 -7.29
N VAL A 8 -12.51 -5.37 -8.56
CA VAL A 8 -11.38 -4.62 -9.14
C VAL A 8 -11.77 -3.15 -9.22
N ILE A 9 -10.93 -2.28 -8.68
CA ILE A 9 -11.19 -0.85 -8.62
C ILE A 9 -9.97 -0.07 -9.12
N ARG A 10 -10.20 0.93 -9.94
CA ARG A 10 -9.12 1.80 -10.41
C ARG A 10 -8.75 2.80 -9.31
N CYS A 11 -7.47 2.80 -8.95
CA CYS A 11 -6.92 3.65 -7.90
C CYS A 11 -5.73 4.45 -8.39
N ARG A 12 -5.40 5.51 -7.66
CA ARG A 12 -4.15 6.26 -7.83
C ARG A 12 -3.33 6.19 -6.54
N PRO A 13 -2.01 5.99 -6.63
CA PRO A 13 -1.16 5.94 -5.46
C PRO A 13 -0.92 7.34 -4.89
N ILE A 14 -0.86 7.45 -3.57
CA ILE A 14 -0.59 8.73 -2.90
C ILE A 14 0.59 8.69 -1.95
N ALA A 15 0.98 7.51 -1.47
CA ALA A 15 2.09 7.37 -0.52
C ALA A 15 2.57 5.93 -0.44
N VAL A 16 3.70 5.73 0.22
CA VAL A 16 4.23 4.42 0.57
C VAL A 16 4.50 4.37 2.07
N LEU A 17 3.99 3.34 2.74
CA LEU A 17 4.39 3.01 4.09
C LEU A 17 5.63 2.13 4.03
N VAL A 18 6.74 2.64 4.54
CA VAL A 18 8.02 1.92 4.53
C VAL A 18 8.06 0.99 5.72
N MET A 19 8.13 -0.29 5.46
CA MET A 19 8.15 -1.34 6.46
C MET A 19 9.27 -2.34 6.19
N GLU A 20 9.67 -3.05 7.24
CA GLU A 20 10.57 -4.20 7.18
C GLU A 20 10.05 -5.28 8.11
N ASP A 21 10.15 -6.52 7.71
CA ASP A 21 9.80 -7.67 8.52
C ASP A 21 10.88 -8.75 8.45
N GLU A 22 10.61 -9.93 9.02
CA GLU A 22 11.55 -11.06 9.02
C GLU A 22 11.92 -11.55 7.61
N GLY A 23 11.07 -11.27 6.62
CA GLY A 23 11.33 -11.57 5.21
C GLY A 23 12.10 -10.48 4.47
N GLY A 24 12.32 -9.32 5.07
CA GLY A 24 13.02 -8.18 4.49
C GLY A 24 12.13 -6.95 4.29
N ILE A 25 12.47 -6.15 3.28
CA ILE A 25 11.74 -4.93 2.95
C ILE A 25 10.34 -5.26 2.45
N ASP A 26 9.34 -4.61 3.02
CA ASP A 26 7.93 -4.77 2.66
C ASP A 26 7.27 -3.40 2.63
N TRP A 27 7.32 -2.73 1.49
CA TRP A 27 6.70 -1.42 1.32
C TRP A 27 5.25 -1.56 0.90
N LYS A 28 4.37 -0.90 1.62
CA LYS A 28 2.92 -0.92 1.34
C LYS A 28 2.50 0.36 0.66
N ILE A 29 1.84 0.24 -0.49
CA ILE A 29 1.34 1.39 -1.23
C ILE A 29 -0.01 1.81 -0.66
N LEU A 30 -0.13 3.10 -0.32
CA LEU A 30 -1.42 3.70 0.00
C LEU A 30 -1.99 4.31 -1.28
N ALA A 31 -3.16 3.85 -1.66
CA ALA A 31 -3.85 4.30 -2.86
C ALA A 31 -5.29 4.68 -2.54
N VAL A 32 -5.84 5.58 -3.33
CA VAL A 32 -7.24 6.00 -3.23
C VAL A 32 -7.93 5.79 -4.57
N PRO A 33 -9.27 5.56 -4.57
CA PRO A 33 -10.01 5.44 -5.82
C PRO A 33 -9.85 6.69 -6.69
N VAL A 34 -9.78 6.50 -8.01
CA VAL A 34 -9.80 7.64 -8.94
C VAL A 34 -11.12 8.41 -8.81
N ASN A 35 -11.11 9.70 -9.17
CA ASN A 35 -12.26 10.59 -9.00
C ASN A 35 -13.52 10.07 -9.66
N ARG A 36 -13.40 9.42 -10.81
CA ARG A 36 -14.55 8.83 -11.51
C ARG A 36 -15.26 7.75 -10.70
N VAL A 37 -14.53 7.05 -9.84
CA VAL A 37 -15.07 6.02 -8.96
C VAL A 37 -15.61 6.63 -7.67
N CYS A 38 -14.85 7.55 -7.07
CA CYS A 38 -15.23 8.17 -5.80
C CYS A 38 -14.57 9.53 -5.65
N MET A 39 -15.38 10.58 -5.57
CA MET A 39 -14.89 11.96 -5.40
C MET A 39 -14.44 12.28 -3.97
N ARG A 40 -14.76 11.43 -3.01
CA ARG A 40 -14.47 11.68 -1.59
C ARG A 40 -13.00 11.94 -1.31
N TYR A 41 -12.10 11.32 -2.08
CA TYR A 41 -10.66 11.43 -1.89
C TYR A 41 -9.99 12.30 -2.96
N SER A 42 -10.75 13.12 -3.67
CA SER A 42 -10.24 13.89 -4.83
C SER A 42 -9.10 14.84 -4.47
N THR A 43 -9.07 15.34 -3.23
CA THR A 43 -8.04 16.26 -2.73
C THR A 43 -6.83 15.54 -2.15
N TRP A 44 -6.89 14.24 -1.97
CA TRP A 44 -5.80 13.45 -1.38
C TRP A 44 -4.77 13.12 -2.45
N LYS A 45 -3.61 13.79 -2.40
CA LYS A 45 -2.51 13.63 -3.37
C LYS A 45 -1.22 13.11 -2.73
N SER A 46 -1.10 13.23 -1.41
CA SER A 46 0.05 12.76 -0.64
C SER A 46 -0.39 12.35 0.76
N ALA A 47 0.53 11.78 1.54
CA ALA A 47 0.28 11.46 2.94
C ALA A 47 -0.13 12.69 3.75
N ASP A 48 0.36 13.87 3.39
CA ASP A 48 0.04 15.13 4.08
C ASP A 48 -1.45 15.49 3.98
N ASP A 49 -2.14 15.01 2.97
CA ASP A 49 -3.57 15.27 2.77
C ASP A 49 -4.46 14.30 3.53
N VAL A 50 -3.90 13.21 4.05
CA VAL A 50 -4.64 12.21 4.81
C VAL A 50 -4.74 12.65 6.27
N PRO A 51 -5.92 12.58 6.90
CA PRO A 51 -6.03 12.88 8.32
C PRO A 51 -5.02 12.06 9.13
N ALA A 52 -4.35 12.72 10.08
CA ALA A 52 -3.28 12.11 10.87
C ALA A 52 -3.73 10.85 11.62
N ASP A 53 -4.96 10.86 12.13
CA ASP A 53 -5.52 9.71 12.83
C ASP A 53 -5.72 8.49 11.90
N GLU A 54 -6.05 8.70 10.64
CA GLU A 54 -6.15 7.62 9.65
C GLU A 54 -4.78 7.02 9.33
N LEU A 55 -3.76 7.88 9.15
CA LEU A 55 -2.38 7.41 8.97
C LEU A 55 -1.90 6.61 10.18
N ASP A 56 -2.22 7.09 11.38
CA ASP A 56 -1.85 6.41 12.62
C ASP A 56 -2.55 5.05 12.75
N GLN A 57 -3.81 4.93 12.33
CA GLN A 57 -4.53 3.67 12.34
C GLN A 57 -3.91 2.65 11.37
N ILE A 58 -3.54 3.10 10.18
CA ILE A 58 -2.86 2.24 9.19
C ILE A 58 -1.53 1.75 9.74
N ARG A 59 -0.74 2.67 10.27
CA ARG A 59 0.56 2.37 10.86
C ARG A 59 0.42 1.38 12.02
N HIS A 60 -0.48 1.65 12.94
CA HIS A 60 -0.73 0.79 14.10
C HIS A 60 -1.13 -0.63 13.66
N PHE A 61 -2.02 -0.75 12.68
CA PHE A 61 -2.42 -2.05 12.16
C PHE A 61 -1.20 -2.86 11.70
N PHE A 62 -0.33 -2.27 10.88
CA PHE A 62 0.83 -2.98 10.35
C PHE A 62 1.92 -3.22 11.39
N GLU A 63 2.02 -2.38 12.42
CA GLU A 63 2.95 -2.63 13.52
C GLU A 63 2.56 -3.85 14.35
N HIS A 64 1.28 -4.22 14.39
CA HIS A 64 0.74 -5.21 15.33
C HIS A 64 0.09 -6.44 14.69
N TYR A 65 -0.16 -6.45 13.38
CA TYR A 65 -0.95 -7.52 12.77
C TYR A 65 -0.29 -8.91 12.82
N LYS A 66 1.01 -8.98 13.10
CA LYS A 66 1.76 -10.23 13.25
C LYS A 66 2.09 -10.57 14.70
N ASP A 67 1.61 -9.82 15.68
CA ASP A 67 2.03 -9.96 17.08
C ASP A 67 1.79 -11.36 17.66
N LEU A 68 0.77 -12.07 17.18
CA LEU A 68 0.42 -13.40 17.65
C LEU A 68 1.12 -14.53 16.87
N GLU A 69 1.92 -14.20 15.88
CA GLU A 69 2.66 -15.17 15.07
C GLU A 69 4.08 -15.34 15.62
N PRO A 70 4.46 -16.52 16.14
CA PRO A 70 5.81 -16.75 16.70
C PRO A 70 6.92 -16.48 15.69
N GLY A 71 7.96 -15.76 16.14
CA GLY A 71 9.14 -15.47 15.32
C GLY A 71 8.94 -14.39 14.27
N LYS A 72 7.78 -13.77 14.20
CA LYS A 72 7.48 -12.70 13.25
C LYS A 72 7.52 -11.34 13.92
N TRP A 73 7.98 -10.34 13.16
CA TRP A 73 8.09 -8.97 13.63
C TRP A 73 7.91 -7.99 12.47
N VAL A 74 7.57 -6.75 12.80
CA VAL A 74 7.44 -5.67 11.84
C VAL A 74 8.04 -4.40 12.43
N LYS A 75 8.78 -3.66 11.60
CA LYS A 75 9.24 -2.29 11.90
C LYS A 75 8.67 -1.35 10.85
N VAL A 76 7.93 -0.36 11.29
CA VAL A 76 7.43 0.71 10.43
C VAL A 76 8.40 1.89 10.52
N LYS A 77 8.93 2.32 9.38
CA LYS A 77 9.97 3.37 9.32
C LYS A 77 9.41 4.75 8.97
N GLY A 78 8.26 4.83 8.33
CA GLY A 78 7.64 6.10 7.96
C GLY A 78 6.95 6.05 6.61
N TRP A 79 6.64 7.22 6.07
CA TRP A 79 5.94 7.40 4.82
C TRP A 79 6.85 7.99 3.75
N LYS A 80 6.68 7.54 2.50
CA LYS A 80 7.30 8.12 1.31
C LYS A 80 6.24 8.68 0.38
N THR A 81 6.68 9.36 -0.68
CA THR A 81 5.84 10.17 -1.56
C THR A 81 5.02 9.37 -2.57
N ALA A 82 4.07 10.05 -3.22
CA ALA A 82 3.32 9.50 -4.34
C ALA A 82 4.24 9.08 -5.50
N LYS A 83 5.29 9.86 -5.76
CA LYS A 83 6.28 9.53 -6.79
C LYS A 83 7.01 8.23 -6.48
N ASP A 84 7.41 8.03 -5.23
CA ASP A 84 8.03 6.78 -4.80
C ASP A 84 7.09 5.59 -5.00
N ALA A 85 5.79 5.77 -4.74
CA ALA A 85 4.79 4.76 -4.97
C ALA A 85 4.64 4.42 -6.46
N GLU A 86 4.61 5.43 -7.33
CA GLU A 86 4.55 5.24 -8.78
C GLU A 86 5.76 4.47 -9.31
N GLU A 87 6.95 4.82 -8.86
CA GLU A 87 8.19 4.14 -9.24
C GLU A 87 8.17 2.67 -8.79
N LEU A 88 7.68 2.39 -7.59
CA LEU A 88 7.55 1.04 -7.06
C LEU A 88 6.57 0.20 -7.91
N ILE A 89 5.43 0.77 -8.29
CA ILE A 89 4.44 0.11 -9.14
C ILE A 89 5.04 -0.20 -10.51
N MET A 90 5.73 0.75 -11.13
CA MET A 90 6.33 0.55 -12.44
C MET A 90 7.44 -0.51 -12.40
N ALA A 91 8.25 -0.51 -11.35
CA ALA A 91 9.27 -1.55 -11.15
C ALA A 91 8.64 -2.94 -10.99
N GLY A 92 7.55 -3.03 -10.24
CA GLY A 92 6.81 -4.28 -10.07
C GLY A 92 6.18 -4.79 -11.36
N ALA A 93 5.58 -3.90 -12.15
CA ALA A 93 5.02 -4.25 -13.45
C ALA A 93 6.10 -4.77 -14.41
N LYS A 94 7.24 -4.11 -14.45
CA LYS A 94 8.38 -4.52 -15.28
C LYS A 94 8.92 -5.88 -14.83
N ALA A 95 9.10 -6.08 -13.55
CA ALA A 95 9.56 -7.36 -13.00
C ALA A 95 8.60 -8.50 -13.35
N TYR A 96 7.30 -8.26 -13.29
CA TYR A 96 6.29 -9.23 -13.66
C TYR A 96 6.39 -9.62 -15.16
N GLU A 97 6.55 -8.64 -16.05
CA GLU A 97 6.69 -8.87 -17.49
C GLU A 97 7.93 -9.70 -17.82
N GLU A 98 9.01 -9.54 -17.08
CA GLU A 98 10.28 -10.22 -17.27
C GLU A 98 10.31 -11.63 -16.63
N MET A 99 9.28 -12.04 -15.89
CA MET A 99 9.22 -13.35 -15.26
C MET A 99 8.99 -14.46 -16.29
N ASP A 100 9.79 -15.51 -16.22
CA ASP A 100 9.61 -16.72 -17.04
C ASP A 100 8.36 -17.49 -16.64
N VAL A 101 8.10 -17.56 -15.32
CA VAL A 101 6.90 -18.19 -14.76
C VAL A 101 6.15 -17.14 -13.96
N LYS A 102 4.92 -16.85 -14.37
CA LYS A 102 4.11 -15.85 -13.70
C LYS A 102 3.28 -16.47 -12.57
N PRO A 103 3.13 -15.76 -11.43
CA PRO A 103 2.28 -16.24 -10.36
C PRO A 103 0.82 -16.34 -10.83
N LYS A 104 0.09 -17.31 -10.28
CA LYS A 104 -1.35 -17.43 -10.53
C LYS A 104 -2.09 -16.29 -9.84
N THR A 105 -3.04 -15.70 -10.54
CA THR A 105 -3.97 -14.77 -9.93
C THR A 105 -5.01 -15.52 -9.11
N ALA A 106 -5.30 -14.99 -7.93
CA ALA A 106 -6.31 -15.56 -7.05
C ALA A 106 -7.73 -15.29 -7.55
#